data_ffd05c586cf0ae5fa6e3095490be809e
#
_entry.id   ffd05c586cf0ae5fa6e3095490be809e
#
_cell.length_a   1.000
_cell.length_b   1.000
_cell.length_c   1.000
_cell.angle_alpha   90.00
_cell.angle_beta   90.00
_cell.angle_gamma   90.00
#
_symmetry.space_group_name_H-M   'P 1'
#
loop_
_entity.id
_entity.type
_entity.pdbx_description
1 polymer ?
#
loop_
_entity_poly.entity_id
_entity_poly.type
_entity_poly.pdbx_seq_one_letter_code
_entity_poly.pdbx_strand_id
1 'polypeptide(L)'
;MCDRYGFTPGEFREIRIRYNIDTDIPLFSPRYNIAPTQQAPVIANLQGANRVELFQWGLVPWWAKDPSIGSRMINGRAETLVDKASFRDLLRKNRCLVMADGFYEWHKEGKSADVVQAK
;
A
#
# COMPACT_ATOMS: atom_id res chain seq x y z
N MET A 1 -11.54 -1.48 8.42
CA MET A 1 -10.49 -0.84 7.58
C MET A 1 -9.20 -1.62 7.70
N CYS A 2 -8.50 -1.79 6.61
CA CYS A 2 -7.26 -2.54 6.58
C CYS A 2 -6.13 -1.78 7.28
N ASP A 3 -5.45 -2.43 8.20
CA ASP A 3 -4.28 -1.88 8.88
C ASP A 3 -3.09 -2.86 8.91
N ARG A 4 -3.25 -4.02 8.31
CA ARG A 4 -2.20 -5.05 8.15
C ARG A 4 -2.45 -5.88 6.91
N TYR A 5 -1.39 -6.21 6.19
CA TYR A 5 -1.46 -7.15 5.07
C TYR A 5 -0.17 -7.97 4.94
N GLY A 6 -0.24 -9.01 4.14
CA GLY A 6 0.90 -9.85 3.83
C GLY A 6 1.23 -9.84 2.35
N PHE A 7 2.52 -9.94 2.05
CA PHE A 7 3.01 -10.13 0.70
C PHE A 7 4.19 -11.09 0.70
N THR A 8 4.01 -12.21 0.02
CA THR A 8 5.03 -13.24 -0.15
C THR A 8 5.34 -13.34 -1.64
N PRO A 9 6.28 -12.53 -2.14
CA PRO A 9 6.63 -12.63 -3.54
C PRO A 9 7.19 -14.02 -3.82
N GLY A 10 6.59 -14.70 -4.79
CA GLY A 10 7.25 -15.79 -5.45
C GLY A 10 8.36 -15.25 -6.36
N GLU A 11 8.53 -15.82 -7.50
CA GLU A 11 9.41 -15.23 -8.49
C GLU A 11 8.76 -13.96 -9.06
N PHE A 12 9.45 -12.83 -9.01
CA PHE A 12 8.99 -11.56 -9.61
C PHE A 12 8.83 -11.63 -11.13
N ARG A 13 9.22 -12.74 -11.76
CA ARG A 13 9.11 -12.95 -13.20
C ARG A 13 7.70 -12.72 -13.73
N GLU A 14 6.68 -13.26 -13.07
CA GLU A 14 5.29 -13.08 -13.49
C GLU A 14 4.85 -11.61 -13.39
N ILE A 15 5.28 -10.94 -12.32
CA ILE A 15 5.01 -9.52 -12.11
C ILE A 15 5.67 -8.69 -13.21
N ARG A 16 6.93 -8.98 -13.56
CA ARG A 16 7.63 -8.31 -14.66
C ARG A 16 6.86 -8.41 -15.98
N ILE A 17 6.42 -9.61 -16.32
CA ILE A 17 5.70 -9.86 -17.58
C ILE A 17 4.35 -9.17 -17.57
N ARG A 18 3.58 -9.36 -16.50
CA ARG A 18 2.20 -8.85 -16.39
C ARG A 18 2.12 -7.34 -16.43
N TYR A 19 3.04 -6.66 -15.78
CA TYR A 19 3.04 -5.20 -15.64
C TYR A 19 4.11 -4.50 -16.48
N ASN A 20 4.76 -5.25 -17.38
CA ASN A 20 5.78 -4.71 -18.30
C ASN A 20 6.88 -3.93 -17.55
N ILE A 21 7.50 -4.57 -16.57
CA ILE A 21 8.57 -4.00 -15.76
C ILE A 21 9.91 -4.47 -16.31
N ASP A 22 10.70 -3.55 -16.85
CA ASP A 22 12.01 -3.80 -17.43
C ASP A 22 13.19 -3.29 -16.60
N THR A 23 12.87 -2.64 -15.46
CA THR A 23 13.86 -2.14 -14.52
C THR A 23 14.17 -3.16 -13.41
N ASP A 24 15.23 -2.91 -12.65
CA ASP A 24 15.55 -3.71 -11.49
C ASP A 24 14.43 -3.63 -10.45
N ILE A 25 14.19 -4.76 -9.78
CA ILE A 25 13.23 -4.86 -8.69
C ILE A 25 14.01 -4.84 -7.38
N PRO A 26 13.66 -3.96 -6.41
CA PRO A 26 14.28 -3.94 -5.11
C PRO A 26 14.18 -5.30 -4.41
N LEU A 27 15.22 -5.69 -3.69
CA LEU A 27 15.17 -6.90 -2.87
C LEU A 27 14.08 -6.77 -1.81
N PHE A 28 13.21 -7.75 -1.78
CA PHE A 28 12.11 -7.81 -0.82
C PHE A 28 11.90 -9.24 -0.37
N SER A 29 12.04 -9.46 0.94
CA SER A 29 11.78 -10.77 1.55
C SER A 29 10.29 -10.94 1.84
N PRO A 30 9.77 -12.17 1.86
CA PRO A 30 8.38 -12.43 2.26
C PRO A 30 8.07 -11.79 3.60
N ARG A 31 6.94 -11.11 3.69
CA ARG A 31 6.44 -10.51 4.92
C ARG A 31 4.97 -10.83 5.10
N TYR A 32 4.65 -11.30 6.29
CA TYR A 32 3.30 -11.80 6.60
C TYR A 32 2.47 -10.78 7.39
N ASN A 33 3.07 -9.70 7.84
CA ASN A 33 2.41 -8.69 8.67
C ASN A 33 3.01 -7.30 8.41
N ILE A 34 2.72 -6.75 7.24
CA ILE A 34 3.14 -5.39 6.89
C ILE A 34 2.22 -4.41 7.59
N ALA A 35 2.83 -3.45 8.29
CA ALA A 35 2.15 -2.47 9.11
C ALA A 35 2.32 -1.05 8.56
N PRO A 36 1.43 -0.12 8.94
CA PRO A 36 1.65 1.31 8.67
C PRO A 36 3.02 1.79 9.13
N THR A 37 3.56 2.79 8.46
CA THR A 37 4.91 3.36 8.60
C THR A 37 6.05 2.50 8.07
N GLN A 38 5.81 1.25 7.75
CA GLN A 38 6.80 0.39 7.12
C GLN A 38 6.84 0.58 5.60
N GLN A 39 7.98 0.31 5.00
CA GLN A 39 8.12 0.29 3.55
C GLN A 39 7.65 -1.05 2.99
N ALA A 40 7.01 -0.98 1.83
CA ALA A 40 6.52 -2.14 1.10
C ALA A 40 6.60 -1.91 -0.41
N PRO A 41 6.74 -2.98 -1.21
CA PRO A 41 6.81 -2.84 -2.65
C PRO A 41 5.47 -2.48 -3.26
N VAL A 42 5.49 -1.54 -4.16
CA VAL A 42 4.35 -1.12 -4.97
C VAL A 42 4.77 -1.07 -6.43
N ILE A 43 3.79 -1.16 -7.33
CA ILE A 43 4.00 -0.89 -8.76
C ILE A 43 3.48 0.51 -9.03
N ALA A 44 4.37 1.40 -9.44
CA ALA A 44 4.04 2.76 -9.80
C ALA A 44 4.49 3.07 -11.24
N ASN A 45 3.72 3.90 -11.93
CA ASN A 45 4.14 4.44 -13.21
C ASN A 45 4.91 5.73 -12.97
N LEU A 46 6.20 5.68 -13.20
CA LEU A 46 7.10 6.82 -13.02
C LEU A 46 7.74 7.19 -14.35
N GLN A 47 7.51 8.43 -14.79
CA GLN A 47 8.04 8.93 -16.04
C GLN A 47 7.68 8.06 -17.27
N GLY A 48 6.45 7.54 -17.28
CA GLY A 48 5.95 6.70 -18.37
C GLY A 48 6.33 5.22 -18.30
N ALA A 49 7.07 4.79 -17.31
CA ALA A 49 7.47 3.40 -17.11
C ALA A 49 6.93 2.82 -15.81
N ASN A 50 6.47 1.57 -15.87
CA ASN A 50 6.08 0.84 -14.65
C ASN A 50 7.32 0.37 -13.91
N ARG A 51 7.37 0.65 -12.62
CA ARG A 51 8.49 0.27 -11.75
C ARG A 51 7.97 -0.32 -10.45
N VAL A 52 8.74 -1.24 -9.88
CA VAL A 52 8.55 -1.66 -8.49
C VAL A 52 9.41 -0.77 -7.60
N GLU A 53 8.75 -0.09 -6.69
CA GLU A 53 9.40 0.82 -5.74
C GLU A 53 8.98 0.47 -4.31
N LEU A 54 9.84 0.79 -3.34
CA LEU A 54 9.51 0.66 -1.93
C LEU A 54 8.91 1.98 -1.44
N PHE A 55 7.62 1.96 -1.12
CA PHE A 55 6.93 3.13 -0.57
C PHE A 55 6.58 2.89 0.89
N GLN A 56 6.65 3.96 1.66
CA GLN A 56 6.18 3.93 3.05
C GLN A 56 4.65 3.98 3.09
N TRP A 57 4.07 3.07 3.85
CA TRP A 57 2.62 3.09 4.07
C TRP A 57 2.24 4.20 5.04
N GLY A 58 1.46 5.13 4.57
CA GLY A 58 1.01 6.31 5.29
C GLY A 58 1.30 7.57 4.50
N LEU A 59 0.25 8.32 4.21
CA LEU A 59 0.38 9.53 3.44
C LEU A 59 0.91 10.68 4.29
N VAL A 60 2.01 11.28 3.83
CA VAL A 60 2.51 12.53 4.38
C VAL A 60 2.25 13.61 3.34
N PRO A 61 1.25 14.50 3.53
CA PRO A 61 1.01 15.60 2.61
C PRO A 61 2.24 16.51 2.50
N TRP A 62 2.49 17.09 1.33
CA TRP A 62 3.65 17.94 1.09
C TRP A 62 3.71 19.18 2.01
N TRP A 63 2.56 19.64 2.51
CA TRP A 63 2.47 20.76 3.44
C TRP A 63 2.60 20.37 4.92
N ALA A 64 2.72 19.09 5.21
CA ALA A 64 2.81 18.62 6.59
C ALA A 64 4.13 19.05 7.22
N LYS A 65 4.05 19.68 8.38
CA LYS A 65 5.24 20.08 9.14
C LYS A 65 5.87 18.92 9.88
N ASP A 66 5.04 17.94 10.28
CA ASP A 66 5.46 16.75 11.02
C ASP A 66 5.14 15.48 10.20
N PRO A 67 6.17 14.73 9.75
CA PRO A 67 5.95 13.50 8.99
C PRO A 67 5.26 12.39 9.78
N SER A 68 5.15 12.48 11.10
CA SER A 68 4.43 11.49 11.92
C SER A 68 2.93 11.41 11.60
N ILE A 69 2.37 12.40 10.91
CA ILE A 69 0.98 12.38 10.44
C ILE A 69 0.70 11.16 9.55
N GLY A 70 1.70 10.65 8.85
CA GLY A 70 1.57 9.46 8.00
C GLY A 70 1.06 8.23 8.75
N SER A 71 1.36 8.10 10.04
CA SER A 71 0.88 6.98 10.85
C SER A 71 -0.65 6.96 11.03
N ARG A 72 -1.30 8.10 10.83
CA ARG A 72 -2.76 8.26 10.93
C ARG A 72 -3.47 8.35 9.58
N MET A 73 -2.71 8.58 8.50
CA MET A 73 -3.25 8.71 7.15
C MET A 73 -2.98 7.43 6.34
N ILE A 74 -3.49 6.32 6.85
CA ILE A 74 -3.23 4.98 6.30
C ILE A 74 -4.37 4.44 5.45
N ASN A 75 -5.56 5.03 5.55
CA ASN A 75 -6.74 4.65 4.80
C ASN A 75 -7.52 5.88 4.34
N GLY A 76 -8.22 5.76 3.24
CA GLY A 76 -9.15 6.76 2.74
C GLY A 76 -10.40 6.08 2.18
N ARG A 77 -11.57 6.68 2.45
CA ARG A 77 -12.83 6.20 1.87
C ARG A 77 -12.95 6.70 0.43
N ALA A 78 -13.20 5.81 -0.50
CA ALA A 78 -13.31 6.13 -1.92
C ALA A 78 -14.32 7.27 -2.18
N GLU A 79 -15.44 7.27 -1.44
CA GLU A 79 -16.52 8.22 -1.59
C GLU A 79 -16.12 9.67 -1.27
N THR A 80 -15.10 9.88 -0.44
CA THR A 80 -14.68 11.19 0.04
C THR A 80 -13.28 11.62 -0.41
N LEU A 81 -12.56 10.78 -1.15
CA LEU A 81 -11.18 11.09 -1.58
C LEU A 81 -11.09 12.37 -2.40
N VAL A 82 -12.09 12.62 -3.27
CA VAL A 82 -12.12 13.80 -4.13
C VAL A 82 -12.31 15.12 -3.35
N ASP A 83 -12.90 15.03 -2.17
CA ASP A 83 -13.22 16.20 -1.35
C ASP A 83 -12.09 16.55 -0.37
N LYS A 84 -11.20 15.60 -0.10
CA LYS A 84 -10.09 15.79 0.85
C LYS A 84 -8.87 16.38 0.17
N ALA A 85 -8.40 17.52 0.67
CA ALA A 85 -7.21 18.19 0.13
C ALA A 85 -5.97 17.29 0.08
N SER A 86 -5.83 16.38 1.04
CA SER A 86 -4.70 15.44 1.11
C SER A 86 -4.67 14.44 -0.04
N PHE A 87 -5.82 14.05 -0.57
CA PHE A 87 -5.95 12.97 -1.55
C PHE A 87 -6.36 13.43 -2.95
N ARG A 88 -7.07 14.54 -3.05
CA ARG A 88 -7.71 14.98 -4.29
C ARG A 88 -6.77 15.02 -5.49
N ASP A 89 -5.60 15.64 -5.34
CA ASP A 89 -4.65 15.76 -6.44
C ASP A 89 -3.91 14.45 -6.69
N LEU A 90 -3.63 13.70 -5.63
CA LEU A 90 -2.95 12.40 -5.71
C LEU A 90 -3.81 11.35 -6.40
N LEU A 91 -5.12 11.40 -6.20
CA LEU A 91 -6.06 10.50 -6.85
C LEU A 91 -5.98 10.58 -8.38
N ARG A 92 -5.63 11.74 -8.90
CA ARG A 92 -5.50 11.96 -10.35
C ARG A 92 -4.11 11.61 -10.90
N LYS A 93 -3.07 11.90 -10.13
CA LYS A 93 -1.68 11.93 -10.65
C LYS A 93 -0.76 10.89 -10.04
N ASN A 94 -1.01 10.46 -8.82
CA ASN A 94 -0.07 9.67 -8.05
C ASN A 94 -0.76 8.41 -7.49
N ARG A 95 -1.06 7.48 -8.40
CA ARG A 95 -1.66 6.20 -8.05
C ARG A 95 -0.63 5.09 -8.19
N CYS A 96 -0.76 4.07 -7.35
CA CYS A 96 0.06 2.88 -7.44
C CYS A 96 -0.78 1.63 -7.19
N LEU A 97 -0.21 0.47 -7.48
CA LEU A 97 -0.77 -0.82 -7.13
C LEU A 97 0.02 -1.38 -5.95
N VAL A 98 -0.65 -1.66 -4.87
CA VAL A 98 -0.08 -2.33 -3.71
C VAL A 98 -0.19 -3.85 -3.95
N MET A 99 0.95 -4.53 -3.95
CA MET A 99 0.98 -5.98 -4.10
C MET A 99 0.72 -6.64 -2.75
N ALA A 100 -0.26 -7.53 -2.71
CA ALA A 100 -0.66 -8.22 -1.48
C ALA A 100 -1.21 -9.61 -1.80
N ASP A 101 -0.96 -10.56 -0.91
CA ASP A 101 -1.57 -11.90 -0.96
C ASP A 101 -2.91 -11.90 -0.21
N GLY A 102 -3.01 -11.10 0.82
CA GLY A 102 -4.20 -10.97 1.64
C GLY A 102 -4.03 -9.87 2.68
N PHE A 103 -5.10 -9.50 3.33
CA PHE A 103 -5.10 -8.52 4.40
C PHE A 103 -5.86 -9.02 5.62
N TYR A 104 -5.57 -8.44 6.77
CA TYR A 104 -6.19 -8.81 8.03
C TYR A 104 -7.27 -7.79 8.39
N GLU A 105 -8.43 -8.30 8.80
CA GLU A 105 -9.52 -7.51 9.35
C GLU A 105 -9.92 -8.08 10.70
N TRP A 106 -10.26 -7.18 11.63
CA TRP A 106 -10.75 -7.57 12.94
C TRP A 106 -12.23 -7.92 12.85
N HIS A 107 -12.56 -9.16 13.19
CA HIS A 107 -13.93 -9.60 13.36
C HIS A 107 -14.24 -9.68 14.86
N LYS A 108 -15.31 -9.04 15.28
CA LYS A 108 -15.77 -9.11 16.69
C LYS A 108 -16.90 -10.12 16.80
N GLU A 109 -16.63 -11.22 17.48
CA GLU A 109 -17.66 -12.16 17.94
C GLU A 109 -17.77 -12.09 19.45
N GLY A 110 -18.93 -11.65 19.95
CA GLY A 110 -19.13 -11.51 21.38
C GLY A 110 -18.16 -10.52 22.02
N LYS A 111 -17.37 -10.98 23.00
CA LYS A 111 -16.39 -10.16 23.75
C LYS A 111 -14.96 -10.31 23.24
N SER A 112 -14.69 -11.23 22.31
CA SER A 112 -13.37 -11.43 21.72
C SER A 112 -13.30 -10.85 20.31
N ALA A 113 -12.12 -10.39 19.93
CA ALA A 113 -11.84 -9.95 18.57
C ALA A 113 -10.90 -10.97 17.92
N ASP A 114 -11.32 -11.56 16.83
CA ASP A 114 -10.51 -12.47 16.03
C ASP A 114 -10.04 -11.78 14.76
N VAL A 115 -8.84 -12.14 14.32
CA VAL A 115 -8.30 -11.67 13.06
C VAL A 115 -8.78 -12.59 11.94
N VAL A 116 -9.50 -12.03 10.99
CA VAL A 116 -9.93 -12.75 9.79
C VAL A 116 -9.04 -12.32 8.62
N GLN A 117 -8.39 -13.30 8.01
CA GLN A 117 -7.65 -13.05 6.78
C GLN A 117 -8.65 -13.00 5.62
N ALA A 118 -8.74 -11.85 4.97
CA ALA A 118 -9.50 -11.72 3.75
C ALA A 118 -8.67 -12.23 2.55
N LYS A 119 -9.32 -13.01 1.72
CA LYS A 119 -8.70 -13.51 0.48
C LYS A 119 -8.83 -12.51 -0.66
#